data_620498537689755e9ad94b244b6aafde
#
_entry.id   620498537689755e9ad94b244b6aafde
#
_cell.length_a   1.000
_cell.length_b   1.000
_cell.length_c   1.000
_cell.angle_alpha   90.00
_cell.angle_beta   90.00
_cell.angle_gamma   90.00
#
_symmetry.space_group_name_H-M   'P 1'
#
loop_
_entity.id
_entity.type
_entity.pdbx_description
1 polymer ?
#
loop_
_entity_poly.entity_id
_entity_poly.type
_entity_poly.pdbx_seq_one_letter_code
_entity_poly.pdbx_strand_id
1 'polypeptide(L)'
;TSMYPSVIRSLNVSPETKVGKVEGWNPEQFIKSTNKKTYSLMNKQGKEVGKMTETELKDYFDNAKVSIASNGVMYRTDKQGLIPALLTKWFNERVEMRKLVKKYNEQGDKAKEEYFDRRQYIQKIILNSLYGVLGLPVFRFYDLDNAEATTLTGQSLIKFSKKITNHFYNNELGTNEDYVIYIDTDSIFASAVPLIKKRFPDQELSETMMTQRIMEICQEVQDYLNTSYHYFAKKFCNVDEHVFDIKQEVIAKTGLFVTKKRYGLRIINDAGRKVNKIHVKGLDTVRSNFAVAMKDLLSKVLDDILADVPKEKIDERVSLFKRNMHNLSYEVMANPIGVKGIGKYISRDSETSFAKYKKGAPVHVKAAINYNSLIDHWYEGKRYEKISNGTKIRWVYLKENSFGFDAIAFKGHEDPREILELIKNHIDHNKMYEQAMSKKLGMFYKAMHWGGVEDKTTSMNRFF
;
A
#
# COMPACT_ATOMS: atom_id res chain seq x y z
N THR A 1 -14.96 -4.04 -3.65
CA THR A 1 -15.10 -5.47 -3.33
C THR A 1 -13.71 -6.11 -3.34
N SER A 2 -13.41 -7.08 -2.45
CA SER A 2 -12.08 -7.70 -2.36
C SER A 2 -11.73 -8.45 -3.65
N MET A 3 -10.79 -7.95 -4.44
CA MET A 3 -10.46 -8.49 -5.78
C MET A 3 -10.03 -9.96 -5.73
N TYR A 4 -9.04 -10.33 -4.90
CA TYR A 4 -8.51 -11.69 -4.88
C TYR A 4 -9.56 -12.75 -4.48
N PRO A 5 -10.37 -12.56 -3.43
CA PRO A 5 -11.52 -13.44 -3.17
C PRO A 5 -12.49 -13.54 -4.35
N SER A 6 -12.73 -12.44 -5.07
CA SER A 6 -13.63 -12.45 -6.23
C SER A 6 -13.04 -13.24 -7.40
N VAL A 7 -11.73 -13.12 -7.66
CA VAL A 7 -11.02 -13.93 -8.67
C VAL A 7 -11.11 -15.41 -8.31
N ILE A 8 -10.75 -15.79 -7.07
CA ILE A 8 -10.77 -17.18 -6.61
C ILE A 8 -12.18 -17.79 -6.76
N ARG A 9 -13.22 -17.04 -6.37
CA ARG A 9 -14.61 -17.50 -6.44
C ARG A 9 -15.12 -17.63 -7.88
N SER A 10 -14.80 -16.65 -8.73
CA SER A 10 -15.25 -16.63 -10.14
C SER A 10 -14.57 -17.72 -10.96
N LEU A 11 -13.27 -17.95 -10.77
CA LEU A 11 -12.52 -18.95 -11.52
C LEU A 11 -12.54 -20.35 -10.86
N ASN A 12 -13.13 -20.48 -9.69
CA ASN A 12 -13.15 -21.73 -8.92
C ASN A 12 -11.74 -22.23 -8.55
N VAL A 13 -10.84 -21.31 -8.15
CA VAL A 13 -9.43 -21.62 -7.84
C VAL A 13 -9.33 -22.43 -6.55
N SER A 14 -8.94 -23.69 -6.68
CA SER A 14 -8.68 -24.61 -5.57
C SER A 14 -7.78 -25.76 -6.05
N PRO A 15 -6.96 -26.39 -5.19
CA PRO A 15 -6.07 -27.48 -5.63
C PRO A 15 -6.80 -28.64 -6.29
N GLU A 16 -7.97 -29.01 -5.77
CA GLU A 16 -8.77 -30.14 -6.30
C GLU A 16 -9.51 -29.79 -7.58
N THR A 17 -9.78 -28.52 -7.86
CA THR A 17 -10.45 -28.09 -9.10
C THR A 17 -9.47 -27.80 -10.23
N LYS A 18 -8.18 -27.67 -9.97
CA LYS A 18 -7.13 -27.48 -10.98
C LYS A 18 -7.13 -28.67 -11.95
N VAL A 19 -7.22 -28.39 -13.24
CA VAL A 19 -7.23 -29.40 -14.32
C VAL A 19 -5.87 -29.54 -14.96
N GLY A 20 -5.24 -28.42 -15.27
CA GLY A 20 -3.95 -28.34 -15.95
C GLY A 20 -3.61 -26.89 -16.29
N LYS A 21 -2.72 -26.70 -17.26
CA LYS A 21 -2.23 -25.37 -17.67
C LYS A 21 -2.02 -25.30 -19.17
N VAL A 22 -2.37 -24.18 -19.77
CA VAL A 22 -2.00 -23.83 -21.14
C VAL A 22 -0.67 -23.08 -21.10
N GLU A 23 0.39 -23.64 -21.66
CA GLU A 23 1.72 -23.04 -21.65
C GLU A 23 1.79 -21.82 -22.58
N GLY A 24 2.46 -20.77 -22.13
CA GLY A 24 2.59 -19.53 -22.93
C GLY A 24 1.26 -18.78 -23.15
N TRP A 25 0.28 -19.00 -22.27
CA TRP A 25 -1.03 -18.35 -22.31
C TRP A 25 -0.93 -16.83 -22.20
N ASN A 26 -1.65 -16.14 -23.08
CA ASN A 26 -1.88 -14.71 -23.00
C ASN A 26 -3.30 -14.40 -23.51
N PRO A 27 -4.23 -14.03 -22.61
CA PRO A 27 -5.63 -13.83 -22.99
C PRO A 27 -5.83 -12.71 -24.01
N GLU A 28 -5.08 -11.61 -23.94
CA GLU A 28 -5.23 -10.51 -24.92
C GLU A 28 -4.78 -10.93 -26.35
N GLN A 29 -3.72 -11.72 -26.45
CA GLN A 29 -3.27 -12.27 -27.73
C GLN A 29 -4.29 -13.27 -28.26
N PHE A 30 -4.76 -14.18 -27.41
CA PHE A 30 -5.75 -15.19 -27.78
C PHE A 30 -7.06 -14.59 -28.29
N ILE A 31 -7.58 -13.54 -27.65
CA ILE A 31 -8.80 -12.85 -28.08
C ILE A 31 -8.63 -12.16 -29.44
N LYS A 32 -7.44 -11.61 -29.71
CA LYS A 32 -7.13 -10.85 -30.93
C LYS A 32 -6.60 -11.71 -32.08
N SER A 33 -6.32 -12.97 -31.83
CA SER A 33 -5.56 -13.80 -32.74
C SER A 33 -6.39 -14.30 -33.95
N THR A 34 -5.65 -14.58 -35.01
CA THR A 34 -6.15 -15.04 -36.33
C THR A 34 -5.70 -16.49 -36.62
N ASN A 35 -5.76 -17.38 -35.66
CA ASN A 35 -5.59 -18.84 -35.81
C ASN A 35 -4.19 -19.36 -36.24
N LYS A 36 -3.11 -18.72 -35.83
CA LYS A 36 -1.74 -19.15 -36.21
C LYS A 36 -0.90 -19.78 -35.11
N LYS A 37 -1.40 -19.84 -33.85
CA LYS A 37 -0.60 -20.31 -32.70
C LYS A 37 -1.05 -21.69 -32.24
N THR A 38 -0.08 -22.52 -31.89
CA THR A 38 -0.30 -23.82 -31.20
C THR A 38 0.12 -23.68 -29.76
N TYR A 39 -0.68 -24.21 -28.84
CA TYR A 39 -0.48 -24.17 -27.40
C TYR A 39 -0.19 -25.57 -26.88
N SER A 40 0.82 -25.73 -26.01
CA SER A 40 1.07 -26.96 -25.27
C SER A 40 0.17 -27.03 -24.03
N LEU A 41 -0.44 -28.17 -23.81
CA LEU A 41 -1.27 -28.45 -22.62
C LEU A 41 -0.47 -29.25 -21.62
N MET A 42 -0.41 -28.72 -20.38
CA MET A 42 0.25 -29.36 -19.27
C MET A 42 -0.77 -29.94 -18.30
N ASN A 43 -0.53 -31.14 -17.77
CA ASN A 43 -1.34 -31.70 -16.69
C ASN A 43 -1.03 -31.05 -15.34
N LYS A 44 -1.69 -31.51 -14.26
CA LYS A 44 -1.49 -30.99 -12.88
C LYS A 44 -0.05 -31.13 -12.37
N GLN A 45 0.71 -32.06 -12.89
CA GLN A 45 2.10 -32.34 -12.53
C GLN A 45 3.10 -31.58 -13.41
N GLY A 46 2.64 -30.72 -14.34
CA GLY A 46 3.48 -29.96 -15.23
C GLY A 46 4.06 -30.76 -16.41
N LYS A 47 3.53 -31.95 -16.72
CA LYS A 47 3.93 -32.74 -17.87
C LYS A 47 3.07 -32.40 -19.07
N GLU A 48 3.66 -32.20 -20.27
CA GLU A 48 2.94 -31.99 -21.51
C GLU A 48 2.10 -33.24 -21.84
N VAL A 49 0.82 -33.04 -22.11
CA VAL A 49 -0.16 -34.08 -22.43
C VAL A 49 -0.72 -33.97 -23.85
N GLY A 50 -0.40 -32.88 -24.54
CA GLY A 50 -0.82 -32.64 -25.92
C GLY A 50 -0.61 -31.20 -26.35
N LYS A 51 -0.94 -30.97 -27.64
CA LYS A 51 -0.92 -29.64 -28.24
C LYS A 51 -2.26 -29.37 -28.91
N MET A 52 -2.71 -28.14 -28.84
CA MET A 52 -3.92 -27.68 -29.51
C MET A 52 -3.63 -26.42 -30.31
N THR A 53 -4.19 -26.37 -31.54
CA THR A 53 -4.30 -25.13 -32.27
C THR A 53 -5.23 -24.17 -31.56
N GLU A 54 -5.19 -22.92 -31.90
CA GLU A 54 -6.07 -21.91 -31.31
C GLU A 54 -7.54 -22.21 -31.49
N THR A 55 -7.93 -22.76 -32.67
CA THR A 55 -9.31 -23.17 -32.95
C THR A 55 -9.73 -24.31 -32.04
N GLU A 56 -8.93 -25.40 -31.98
CA GLU A 56 -9.19 -26.53 -31.09
C GLU A 56 -9.28 -26.11 -29.60
N LEU A 57 -8.46 -25.13 -29.19
CA LEU A 57 -8.50 -24.62 -27.84
C LEU A 57 -9.77 -23.80 -27.56
N LYS A 58 -10.28 -23.03 -28.55
CA LYS A 58 -11.58 -22.35 -28.47
C LYS A 58 -12.72 -23.34 -28.34
N ASP A 59 -12.74 -24.35 -29.20
CA ASP A 59 -13.74 -25.43 -29.18
C ASP A 59 -13.67 -26.21 -27.84
N TYR A 60 -12.47 -26.41 -27.30
CA TYR A 60 -12.28 -27.02 -26.00
C TYR A 60 -12.91 -26.16 -24.89
N PHE A 61 -12.67 -24.85 -24.87
CA PHE A 61 -13.27 -23.97 -23.87
C PHE A 61 -14.79 -23.86 -23.97
N ASP A 62 -15.34 -23.90 -25.16
CA ASP A 62 -16.79 -23.84 -25.38
C ASP A 62 -17.49 -25.14 -24.92
N ASN A 63 -16.82 -26.29 -25.04
CA ASN A 63 -17.38 -27.61 -24.70
C ASN A 63 -17.00 -28.11 -23.30
N ALA A 64 -15.81 -27.77 -22.79
CA ALA A 64 -15.35 -28.18 -21.47
C ALA A 64 -15.84 -27.18 -20.40
N LYS A 65 -16.32 -27.73 -19.29
CA LYS A 65 -16.69 -26.91 -18.10
C LYS A 65 -15.44 -26.48 -17.33
N VAL A 66 -14.66 -25.61 -17.94
CA VAL A 66 -13.40 -25.11 -17.35
C VAL A 66 -13.33 -23.58 -17.43
N SER A 67 -12.81 -22.97 -16.38
CA SER A 67 -12.32 -21.60 -16.38
C SER A 67 -10.82 -21.58 -16.65
N ILE A 68 -10.28 -20.44 -17.10
CA ILE A 68 -8.86 -20.23 -17.32
C ILE A 68 -8.39 -18.94 -16.64
N ALA A 69 -7.30 -19.01 -15.90
CA ALA A 69 -6.66 -17.87 -15.29
C ALA A 69 -5.65 -17.21 -16.24
N SER A 70 -5.26 -15.97 -15.95
CA SER A 70 -4.31 -15.22 -16.79
C SER A 70 -2.91 -15.85 -16.91
N ASN A 71 -2.54 -16.76 -16.02
CA ASN A 71 -1.32 -17.56 -16.12
C ASN A 71 -1.51 -18.89 -16.89
N GLY A 72 -2.69 -19.12 -17.45
CA GLY A 72 -3.03 -20.31 -18.23
C GLY A 72 -3.50 -21.52 -17.40
N VAL A 73 -3.55 -21.42 -16.10
CA VAL A 73 -4.08 -22.51 -15.25
C VAL A 73 -5.59 -22.64 -15.43
N MET A 74 -6.06 -23.87 -15.64
CA MET A 74 -7.46 -24.18 -15.87
C MET A 74 -8.06 -24.85 -14.64
N TYR A 75 -9.30 -24.51 -14.32
CA TYR A 75 -10.08 -25.08 -13.22
C TYR A 75 -11.42 -25.58 -13.73
N ARG A 76 -11.86 -26.73 -13.25
CA ARG A 76 -13.20 -27.25 -13.51
C ARG A 76 -14.26 -26.34 -12.89
N THR A 77 -15.40 -26.15 -13.56
CA THR A 77 -16.51 -25.31 -13.08
C THR A 77 -17.79 -26.09 -12.78
N ASP A 78 -17.81 -27.38 -13.07
CA ASP A 78 -18.95 -28.30 -12.84
C ASP A 78 -19.12 -28.67 -11.34
N LYS A 79 -18.10 -28.48 -10.52
CA LYS A 79 -18.14 -28.72 -9.08
C LYS A 79 -17.41 -27.63 -8.34
N GLN A 80 -18.06 -27.00 -7.37
CA GLN A 80 -17.45 -25.96 -6.55
C GLN A 80 -16.29 -26.48 -5.72
N GLY A 81 -15.14 -25.78 -5.76
CA GLY A 81 -13.97 -26.08 -4.95
C GLY A 81 -14.14 -25.70 -3.49
N LEU A 82 -13.34 -26.32 -2.60
CA LEU A 82 -13.35 -26.07 -1.16
C LEU A 82 -13.03 -24.59 -0.84
N ILE A 83 -11.99 -24.05 -1.46
CA ILE A 83 -11.56 -22.65 -1.18
C ILE A 83 -12.60 -21.64 -1.67
N PRO A 84 -13.14 -21.69 -2.90
CA PRO A 84 -14.26 -20.85 -3.33
C PRO A 84 -15.51 -20.96 -2.45
N ALA A 85 -15.87 -22.19 -2.02
CA ALA A 85 -17.02 -22.41 -1.14
C ALA A 85 -16.83 -21.70 0.21
N LEU A 86 -15.65 -21.87 0.82
CA LEU A 86 -15.29 -21.24 2.09
C LEU A 86 -15.30 -19.70 1.98
N LEU A 87 -14.71 -19.15 0.91
CA LEU A 87 -14.72 -17.71 0.66
C LEU A 87 -16.14 -17.17 0.44
N THR A 88 -17.00 -17.92 -0.24
CA THR A 88 -18.41 -17.56 -0.44
C THR A 88 -19.15 -17.51 0.88
N LYS A 89 -18.99 -18.52 1.73
CA LYS A 89 -19.56 -18.56 3.08
C LYS A 89 -19.11 -17.34 3.90
N TRP A 90 -17.81 -17.10 4.00
CA TRP A 90 -17.27 -15.99 4.79
C TRP A 90 -17.67 -14.61 4.24
N PHE A 91 -17.77 -14.47 2.92
CA PHE A 91 -18.25 -13.23 2.30
C PHE A 91 -19.71 -12.95 2.68
N ASN A 92 -20.58 -13.96 2.59
CA ASN A 92 -22.00 -13.84 2.95
C ASN A 92 -22.18 -13.51 4.44
N GLU A 93 -21.45 -14.23 5.32
CA GLU A 93 -21.44 -13.92 6.76
C GLU A 93 -21.04 -12.46 7.03
N ARG A 94 -20.01 -11.95 6.33
CA ARG A 94 -19.60 -10.55 6.45
C ARG A 94 -20.67 -9.57 5.99
N VAL A 95 -21.37 -9.88 4.91
CA VAL A 95 -22.47 -9.05 4.42
C VAL A 95 -23.57 -8.94 5.49
N GLU A 96 -23.94 -10.06 6.10
CA GLU A 96 -24.96 -10.06 7.19
C GLU A 96 -24.48 -9.26 8.41
N MET A 97 -23.22 -9.42 8.83
CA MET A 97 -22.67 -8.61 9.92
C MET A 97 -22.72 -7.11 9.62
N ARG A 98 -22.44 -6.69 8.36
CA ARG A 98 -22.53 -5.28 7.95
C ARG A 98 -23.97 -4.74 7.97
N LYS A 99 -24.97 -5.56 7.65
CA LYS A 99 -26.38 -5.19 7.82
C LYS A 99 -26.73 -4.96 9.30
N LEU A 100 -26.21 -5.82 10.19
CA LEU A 100 -26.39 -5.67 11.63
C LEU A 100 -25.69 -4.41 12.17
N VAL A 101 -24.47 -4.08 11.71
CA VAL A 101 -23.82 -2.80 12.05
C VAL A 101 -24.72 -1.62 11.71
N LYS A 102 -25.24 -1.58 10.48
CA LYS A 102 -26.15 -0.49 10.05
C LYS A 102 -27.41 -0.42 10.92
N LYS A 103 -28.05 -1.57 11.17
CA LYS A 103 -29.25 -1.66 12.01
C LYS A 103 -29.02 -1.13 13.42
N TYR A 104 -27.94 -1.54 14.09
CA TYR A 104 -27.66 -1.11 15.45
C TYR A 104 -27.16 0.34 15.54
N ASN A 105 -26.50 0.84 14.50
CA ASN A 105 -26.18 2.27 14.37
C ASN A 105 -27.48 3.11 14.31
N GLU A 106 -28.46 2.71 13.48
CA GLU A 106 -29.78 3.37 13.36
C GLU A 106 -30.57 3.29 14.67
N GLN A 107 -30.40 2.26 15.46
CA GLN A 107 -31.04 2.07 16.78
C GLN A 107 -30.30 2.79 17.93
N GLY A 108 -29.10 3.35 17.68
CA GLY A 108 -28.29 3.99 18.71
C GLY A 108 -27.59 3.00 19.68
N ASP A 109 -27.65 1.69 19.43
CA ASP A 109 -27.00 0.66 20.25
C ASP A 109 -25.52 0.53 19.90
N LYS A 110 -24.70 1.44 20.44
CA LYS A 110 -23.25 1.51 20.17
C LYS A 110 -22.50 0.23 20.54
N ALA A 111 -22.92 -0.46 21.58
CA ALA A 111 -22.23 -1.68 22.03
C ALA A 111 -22.37 -2.80 21.00
N LYS A 112 -23.57 -3.03 20.46
CA LYS A 112 -23.79 -4.02 19.40
C LYS A 112 -23.23 -3.57 18.07
N GLU A 113 -23.32 -2.27 17.73
CA GLU A 113 -22.66 -1.72 16.55
C GLU A 113 -21.15 -2.05 16.54
N GLU A 114 -20.43 -1.70 17.61
CA GLU A 114 -18.99 -1.99 17.73
C GLU A 114 -18.70 -3.50 17.72
N TYR A 115 -19.52 -4.31 18.37
CA TYR A 115 -19.34 -5.78 18.38
C TYR A 115 -19.38 -6.35 16.96
N PHE A 116 -20.41 -6.01 16.17
CA PHE A 116 -20.55 -6.52 14.80
C PHE A 116 -19.54 -5.88 13.85
N ASP A 117 -19.15 -4.60 14.07
CA ASP A 117 -18.12 -3.96 13.26
C ASP A 117 -16.75 -4.65 13.44
N ARG A 118 -16.37 -4.97 14.68
CA ARG A 118 -15.13 -5.75 14.93
C ARG A 118 -15.17 -7.12 14.28
N ARG A 119 -16.30 -7.83 14.35
CA ARG A 119 -16.45 -9.15 13.73
C ARG A 119 -16.36 -9.09 12.20
N GLN A 120 -17.07 -8.16 11.55
CA GLN A 120 -16.97 -8.00 10.10
C GLN A 120 -15.58 -7.58 9.65
N TYR A 121 -14.86 -6.82 10.49
CA TYR A 121 -13.46 -6.44 10.21
C TYR A 121 -12.51 -7.63 10.27
N ILE A 122 -12.64 -8.50 11.29
CA ILE A 122 -11.87 -9.75 11.37
C ILE A 122 -12.16 -10.62 10.15
N GLN A 123 -13.44 -10.76 9.77
CA GLN A 123 -13.84 -11.52 8.59
C GLN A 123 -13.21 -10.98 7.30
N LYS A 124 -13.10 -9.64 7.17
CA LYS A 124 -12.39 -8.99 6.05
C LYS A 124 -10.91 -9.37 6.01
N ILE A 125 -10.26 -9.42 7.18
CA ILE A 125 -8.84 -9.82 7.27
C ILE A 125 -8.68 -11.28 6.82
N ILE A 126 -9.51 -12.19 7.32
CA ILE A 126 -9.45 -13.62 6.98
C ILE A 126 -9.66 -13.82 5.47
N LEU A 127 -10.70 -13.19 4.89
CA LEU A 127 -10.98 -13.24 3.46
C LEU A 127 -9.79 -12.81 2.60
N ASN A 128 -9.11 -11.72 2.98
CA ASN A 128 -7.98 -11.19 2.23
C ASN A 128 -6.68 -11.97 2.47
N SER A 129 -6.56 -12.64 3.64
CA SER A 129 -5.35 -13.41 3.99
C SER A 129 -5.29 -14.77 3.31
N LEU A 130 -6.45 -15.35 2.94
CA LEU A 130 -6.49 -16.69 2.35
C LEU A 130 -5.69 -16.78 1.05
N TYR A 131 -5.76 -15.75 0.20
CA TYR A 131 -4.91 -15.67 -0.99
C TYR A 131 -3.42 -15.75 -0.64
N GLY A 132 -2.98 -15.00 0.40
CA GLY A 132 -1.57 -14.95 0.79
C GLY A 132 -1.00 -16.29 1.23
N VAL A 133 -1.81 -17.13 1.88
CA VAL A 133 -1.37 -18.44 2.34
C VAL A 133 -1.25 -19.47 1.22
N LEU A 134 -1.94 -19.30 0.08
CA LEU A 134 -1.77 -20.17 -1.10
C LEU A 134 -0.34 -20.17 -1.63
N GLY A 135 0.37 -19.05 -1.48
CA GLY A 135 1.78 -18.90 -1.84
C GLY A 135 2.77 -19.21 -0.71
N LEU A 136 2.32 -19.71 0.44
CA LEU A 136 3.16 -20.00 1.61
C LEU A 136 3.53 -21.49 1.66
N PRO A 137 4.82 -21.88 1.50
CA PRO A 137 5.22 -23.29 1.40
C PRO A 137 4.81 -24.22 2.55
N VAL A 138 4.61 -23.66 3.75
CA VAL A 138 4.16 -24.41 4.94
C VAL A 138 2.64 -24.58 5.02
N PHE A 139 1.88 -24.00 4.11
CA PHE A 139 0.43 -24.12 4.10
C PHE A 139 0.00 -25.44 3.45
N ARG A 140 -0.99 -26.13 4.04
CA ARG A 140 -1.47 -27.43 3.56
C ARG A 140 -1.93 -27.41 2.09
N PHE A 141 -2.51 -26.31 1.64
CA PHE A 141 -3.01 -26.13 0.28
C PHE A 141 -2.08 -25.22 -0.55
N TYR A 142 -0.78 -25.19 -0.22
CA TYR A 142 0.22 -24.47 -1.00
C TYR A 142 0.21 -24.93 -2.45
N ASP A 143 0.01 -23.99 -3.36
CA ASP A 143 0.13 -24.19 -4.80
C ASP A 143 0.50 -22.84 -5.44
N LEU A 144 1.71 -22.74 -5.94
CA LEU A 144 2.24 -21.50 -6.53
C LEU A 144 1.43 -21.10 -7.77
N ASP A 145 1.02 -22.04 -8.60
CA ASP A 145 0.19 -21.78 -9.79
C ASP A 145 -1.15 -21.13 -9.39
N ASN A 146 -1.78 -21.61 -8.30
CA ASN A 146 -3.03 -21.03 -7.78
C ASN A 146 -2.82 -19.62 -7.22
N ALA A 147 -1.71 -19.35 -6.55
CA ALA A 147 -1.36 -18.03 -6.07
C ALA A 147 -1.11 -17.07 -7.24
N GLU A 148 -0.35 -17.49 -8.27
CA GLU A 148 -0.11 -16.72 -9.48
C GLU A 148 -1.39 -16.51 -10.30
N ALA A 149 -2.24 -17.52 -10.45
CA ALA A 149 -3.52 -17.43 -11.11
C ALA A 149 -4.37 -16.29 -10.53
N THR A 150 -4.43 -16.22 -9.21
CA THR A 150 -5.17 -15.18 -8.50
C THR A 150 -4.60 -13.78 -8.76
N THR A 151 -3.28 -13.61 -8.64
CA THR A 151 -2.65 -12.30 -8.79
C THR A 151 -2.61 -11.81 -10.23
N LEU A 152 -2.25 -12.67 -11.18
CA LEU A 152 -2.15 -12.30 -12.59
C LEU A 152 -3.53 -12.02 -13.21
N THR A 153 -4.55 -12.78 -12.81
CA THR A 153 -5.94 -12.47 -13.22
C THR A 153 -6.42 -11.16 -12.61
N GLY A 154 -6.09 -10.89 -11.33
CA GLY A 154 -6.36 -9.59 -10.71
C GLY A 154 -5.66 -8.43 -11.43
N GLN A 155 -4.41 -8.61 -11.87
CA GLN A 155 -3.71 -7.62 -12.69
C GLN A 155 -4.38 -7.40 -14.05
N SER A 156 -4.83 -8.47 -14.71
CA SER A 156 -5.55 -8.37 -15.98
C SER A 156 -6.87 -7.63 -15.80
N LEU A 157 -7.60 -7.93 -14.72
CA LEU A 157 -8.88 -7.28 -14.41
C LEU A 157 -8.72 -5.77 -14.16
N ILE A 158 -7.73 -5.35 -13.36
CA ILE A 158 -7.55 -3.91 -13.11
C ILE A 158 -7.03 -3.15 -14.33
N LYS A 159 -6.21 -3.77 -15.18
CA LYS A 159 -5.77 -3.21 -16.45
C LYS A 159 -6.95 -3.09 -17.44
N PHE A 160 -7.81 -4.10 -17.50
CA PHE A 160 -9.05 -4.06 -18.25
C PHE A 160 -9.95 -2.93 -17.76
N SER A 161 -10.14 -2.81 -16.46
CA SER A 161 -10.93 -1.74 -15.84
C SER A 161 -10.38 -0.35 -16.21
N LYS A 162 -9.05 -0.16 -16.22
CA LYS A 162 -8.42 1.09 -16.70
C LYS A 162 -8.80 1.37 -18.17
N LYS A 163 -8.70 0.36 -19.05
CA LYS A 163 -9.05 0.52 -20.48
C LYS A 163 -10.52 0.90 -20.66
N ILE A 164 -11.42 0.27 -19.93
CA ILE A 164 -12.86 0.53 -19.98
C ILE A 164 -13.20 1.92 -19.43
N THR A 165 -12.56 2.34 -18.33
CA THR A 165 -12.73 3.70 -17.79
C THR A 165 -12.29 4.75 -18.83
N ASN A 166 -11.11 4.59 -19.43
CA ASN A 166 -10.65 5.49 -20.49
C ASN A 166 -11.56 5.47 -21.70
N HIS A 167 -12.09 4.31 -22.08
CA HIS A 167 -13.04 4.20 -23.20
C HIS A 167 -14.33 4.99 -22.93
N PHE A 168 -14.88 4.90 -21.71
CA PHE A 168 -16.04 5.71 -21.30
C PHE A 168 -15.76 7.23 -21.45
N TYR A 169 -14.63 7.69 -20.91
CA TYR A 169 -14.24 9.10 -20.97
C TYR A 169 -13.99 9.56 -22.42
N ASN A 170 -13.23 8.79 -23.19
CA ASN A 170 -12.89 9.13 -24.57
C ASN A 170 -14.10 9.18 -25.48
N ASN A 171 -15.06 8.27 -25.31
CA ASN A 171 -16.31 8.29 -26.08
C ASN A 171 -17.12 9.55 -25.80
N GLU A 172 -17.23 9.96 -24.54
CA GLU A 172 -18.00 11.14 -24.18
C GLU A 172 -17.28 12.45 -24.58
N LEU A 173 -15.98 12.51 -24.38
CA LEU A 173 -15.18 13.70 -24.63
C LEU A 173 -14.75 13.87 -26.11
N GLY A 174 -14.87 12.81 -26.91
CA GLY A 174 -14.38 12.80 -28.28
C GLY A 174 -12.84 12.84 -28.39
N THR A 175 -12.13 12.19 -27.48
CA THR A 175 -10.67 12.20 -27.34
C THR A 175 -10.09 10.78 -27.40
N ASN A 176 -8.75 10.69 -27.31
CA ASN A 176 -8.05 9.41 -27.17
C ASN A 176 -6.91 9.58 -26.13
N GLU A 177 -7.28 9.89 -24.91
CA GLU A 177 -6.35 10.21 -23.83
C GLU A 177 -6.49 9.27 -22.64
N ASP A 178 -5.54 9.33 -21.69
CA ASP A 178 -5.54 8.57 -20.44
C ASP A 178 -6.05 9.44 -19.29
N TYR A 179 -7.27 9.20 -18.87
CA TYR A 179 -7.94 9.90 -17.75
C TYR A 179 -7.75 9.19 -16.42
N VAL A 180 -7.19 7.98 -16.42
CA VAL A 180 -6.89 7.24 -15.21
C VAL A 180 -5.53 7.67 -14.67
N ILE A 181 -5.55 8.43 -13.58
CA ILE A 181 -4.36 9.00 -12.93
C ILE A 181 -3.49 7.91 -12.30
N TYR A 182 -4.14 6.94 -11.61
CA TYR A 182 -3.43 5.91 -10.86
C TYR A 182 -4.29 4.66 -10.66
N ILE A 183 -3.65 3.50 -10.65
CA ILE A 183 -4.26 2.22 -10.27
C ILE A 183 -3.44 1.57 -9.15
N ASP A 184 -4.10 1.00 -8.15
CA ASP A 184 -3.43 0.26 -7.08
C ASP A 184 -4.21 -1.00 -6.71
N THR A 185 -3.68 -2.14 -7.09
CA THR A 185 -4.20 -3.49 -6.81
C THR A 185 -5.64 -3.68 -7.30
N ASP A 186 -6.63 -3.07 -6.63
CA ASP A 186 -8.07 -3.22 -6.85
C ASP A 186 -8.82 -1.87 -6.93
N SER A 187 -8.10 -0.78 -7.08
CA SER A 187 -8.66 0.56 -7.16
C SER A 187 -8.18 1.34 -8.39
N ILE A 188 -9.04 2.21 -8.90
CA ILE A 188 -8.79 3.14 -10.00
C ILE A 188 -9.03 4.54 -9.49
N PHE A 189 -8.12 5.45 -9.81
CA PHE A 189 -8.24 6.89 -9.57
C PHE A 189 -8.32 7.60 -10.91
N ALA A 190 -9.43 8.26 -11.17
CA ALA A 190 -9.65 9.06 -12.38
C ALA A 190 -10.08 10.47 -12.01
N SER A 191 -9.77 11.45 -12.87
CA SER A 191 -10.22 12.82 -12.68
C SER A 191 -11.64 12.99 -13.24
N ALA A 192 -12.58 13.44 -12.43
CA ALA A 192 -13.91 13.78 -12.90
C ALA A 192 -13.98 15.16 -13.59
N VAL A 193 -12.95 16.00 -13.43
CA VAL A 193 -12.93 17.38 -13.94
C VAL A 193 -13.19 17.49 -15.44
N PRO A 194 -12.61 16.64 -16.33
CA PRO A 194 -12.89 16.74 -17.77
C PRO A 194 -14.38 16.55 -18.10
N LEU A 195 -15.03 15.55 -17.49
CA LEU A 195 -16.46 15.29 -17.68
C LEU A 195 -17.34 16.41 -17.10
N ILE A 196 -16.98 16.92 -15.93
CA ILE A 196 -17.69 18.08 -15.33
C ILE A 196 -17.62 19.30 -16.26
N LYS A 197 -16.46 19.64 -16.77
CA LYS A 197 -16.29 20.77 -17.70
C LYS A 197 -17.07 20.57 -19.00
N LYS A 198 -17.15 19.35 -19.50
CA LYS A 198 -17.93 19.03 -20.70
C LYS A 198 -19.44 19.14 -20.48
N ARG A 199 -19.91 18.62 -19.34
CA ARG A 199 -21.38 18.56 -19.03
C ARG A 199 -21.92 19.89 -18.52
N PHE A 200 -21.08 20.70 -17.85
CA PHE A 200 -21.47 21.93 -17.15
C PHE A 200 -20.50 23.09 -17.47
N PRO A 201 -20.34 23.51 -18.73
CA PRO A 201 -19.23 24.38 -19.16
C PRO A 201 -19.24 25.76 -18.51
N ASP A 202 -20.41 26.33 -18.23
CA ASP A 202 -20.54 27.72 -17.76
C ASP A 202 -21.18 27.81 -16.36
N GLN A 203 -21.14 26.72 -15.58
CA GLN A 203 -21.75 26.70 -14.25
C GLN A 203 -20.70 26.86 -13.15
N GLU A 204 -20.83 27.88 -12.33
CA GLU A 204 -20.14 27.94 -11.04
C GLU A 204 -20.80 26.98 -10.06
N LEU A 205 -20.21 25.80 -9.91
CA LEU A 205 -20.70 24.76 -9.01
C LEU A 205 -20.13 24.96 -7.60
N SER A 206 -21.03 25.08 -6.61
CA SER A 206 -20.60 24.99 -5.20
C SER A 206 -19.96 23.63 -4.91
N GLU A 207 -19.13 23.52 -3.85
CA GLU A 207 -18.47 22.24 -3.48
C GLU A 207 -19.49 21.11 -3.30
N THR A 208 -20.67 21.39 -2.75
CA THR A 208 -21.73 20.39 -2.58
C THR A 208 -22.31 19.94 -3.92
N MET A 209 -22.61 20.87 -4.83
CA MET A 209 -23.11 20.54 -6.16
C MET A 209 -22.05 19.79 -6.98
N MET A 210 -20.79 20.26 -6.93
CA MET A 210 -19.67 19.57 -7.57
C MET A 210 -19.56 18.10 -7.09
N THR A 211 -19.61 17.88 -5.77
CA THR A 211 -19.55 16.55 -5.19
C THR A 211 -20.71 15.68 -5.66
N GLN A 212 -21.92 16.21 -5.74
CA GLN A 212 -23.11 15.49 -6.23
C GLN A 212 -22.93 15.10 -7.70
N ARG A 213 -22.50 16.01 -8.56
CA ARG A 213 -22.25 15.73 -10.00
C ARG A 213 -21.15 14.70 -10.19
N ILE A 214 -20.11 14.76 -9.38
CA ILE A 214 -19.06 13.72 -9.38
C ILE A 214 -19.63 12.35 -8.97
N MET A 215 -20.52 12.29 -7.98
CA MET A 215 -21.17 11.04 -7.58
C MET A 215 -22.01 10.45 -8.72
N GLU A 216 -22.76 11.27 -9.43
CA GLU A 216 -23.56 10.86 -10.60
C GLU A 216 -22.65 10.26 -11.68
N ILE A 217 -21.57 10.94 -12.05
CA ILE A 217 -20.55 10.43 -13.00
C ILE A 217 -19.92 9.12 -12.50
N CYS A 218 -19.56 9.06 -11.23
CA CYS A 218 -18.98 7.84 -10.66
C CYS A 218 -19.96 6.66 -10.71
N GLN A 219 -21.25 6.88 -10.53
CA GLN A 219 -22.26 5.83 -10.65
C GLN A 219 -22.35 5.32 -12.09
N GLU A 220 -22.38 6.21 -13.10
CA GLU A 220 -22.37 5.83 -14.51
C GLU A 220 -21.13 5.02 -14.88
N VAL A 221 -19.93 5.47 -14.48
CA VAL A 221 -18.67 4.75 -14.71
C VAL A 221 -18.67 3.39 -14.00
N GLN A 222 -19.20 3.31 -12.77
CA GLN A 222 -19.32 2.07 -12.01
C GLN A 222 -20.23 1.07 -12.74
N ASP A 223 -21.39 1.50 -13.22
CA ASP A 223 -22.36 0.64 -13.92
C ASP A 223 -21.79 0.17 -15.25
N TYR A 224 -21.12 1.05 -15.98
CA TYR A 224 -20.43 0.72 -17.22
C TYR A 224 -19.32 -0.31 -17.02
N LEU A 225 -18.52 -0.16 -15.98
CA LEU A 225 -17.47 -1.12 -15.61
C LEU A 225 -18.06 -2.48 -15.20
N ASN A 226 -19.07 -2.49 -14.32
CA ASN A 226 -19.68 -3.73 -13.85
C ASN A 226 -20.35 -4.50 -14.99
N THR A 227 -20.99 -3.81 -15.93
CA THR A 227 -21.51 -4.42 -17.17
C THR A 227 -20.38 -5.01 -18.02
N SER A 228 -19.26 -4.29 -18.16
CA SER A 228 -18.11 -4.73 -18.95
C SER A 228 -17.40 -5.95 -18.34
N TYR A 229 -17.56 -6.21 -17.04
CA TYR A 229 -16.96 -7.40 -16.41
C TYR A 229 -17.54 -8.72 -16.90
N HIS A 230 -18.77 -8.76 -17.44
CA HIS A 230 -19.28 -9.95 -18.11
C HIS A 230 -18.44 -10.33 -19.35
N TYR A 231 -18.04 -9.31 -20.13
CA TYR A 231 -17.13 -9.54 -21.24
C TYR A 231 -15.76 -10.05 -20.78
N PHE A 232 -15.20 -9.44 -19.70
CA PHE A 232 -13.93 -9.90 -19.13
C PHE A 232 -14.02 -11.35 -18.65
N ALA A 233 -15.05 -11.68 -17.88
CA ALA A 233 -15.27 -13.04 -17.36
C ALA A 233 -15.38 -14.05 -18.49
N LYS A 234 -16.20 -13.78 -19.50
CA LYS A 234 -16.40 -14.71 -20.63
C LYS A 234 -15.17 -14.82 -21.53
N LYS A 235 -14.59 -13.69 -21.96
CA LYS A 235 -13.53 -13.70 -22.98
C LYS A 235 -12.12 -13.93 -22.42
N PHE A 236 -11.83 -13.46 -21.20
CA PHE A 236 -10.51 -13.62 -20.58
C PHE A 236 -10.41 -14.85 -19.69
N CYS A 237 -11.54 -15.28 -19.09
CA CYS A 237 -11.54 -16.32 -18.07
C CYS A 237 -12.39 -17.56 -18.43
N ASN A 238 -13.14 -17.52 -19.52
CA ASN A 238 -14.13 -18.55 -19.89
C ASN A 238 -15.13 -18.87 -18.77
N VAL A 239 -15.71 -17.85 -18.18
CA VAL A 239 -16.66 -17.93 -17.07
C VAL A 239 -17.94 -17.20 -17.43
N ASP A 240 -19.09 -17.85 -17.30
CA ASP A 240 -20.41 -17.26 -17.57
C ASP A 240 -20.97 -16.54 -16.33
N GLU A 241 -20.79 -17.12 -15.14
CA GLU A 241 -21.21 -16.53 -13.88
C GLU A 241 -20.01 -16.06 -13.05
N HIS A 242 -19.95 -14.78 -12.71
CA HIS A 242 -18.85 -14.20 -11.94
C HIS A 242 -19.34 -13.32 -10.78
N VAL A 243 -18.41 -12.97 -9.89
CA VAL A 243 -18.64 -12.08 -8.74
C VAL A 243 -17.71 -10.87 -8.74
N PHE A 244 -17.23 -10.48 -9.92
CA PHE A 244 -16.49 -9.23 -10.10
C PHE A 244 -17.43 -8.04 -9.90
N ASP A 245 -17.04 -7.12 -9.05
CA ASP A 245 -17.83 -5.94 -8.70
C ASP A 245 -16.91 -4.81 -8.26
N ILE A 246 -17.06 -3.63 -8.83
CA ILE A 246 -16.37 -2.42 -8.41
C ILE A 246 -17.40 -1.41 -7.90
N LYS A 247 -17.01 -0.64 -6.87
CA LYS A 247 -17.86 0.39 -6.27
C LYS A 247 -17.07 1.67 -6.08
N GLN A 248 -17.75 2.79 -6.27
CA GLN A 248 -17.24 4.08 -5.84
C GLN A 248 -17.03 4.05 -4.33
N GLU A 249 -15.84 4.45 -3.88
CA GLU A 249 -15.50 4.49 -2.45
C GLU A 249 -15.29 5.93 -1.98
N VAL A 250 -14.40 6.68 -2.64
CA VAL A 250 -14.03 8.02 -2.17
C VAL A 250 -14.05 9.07 -3.28
N ILE A 251 -14.36 10.31 -2.90
CA ILE A 251 -14.10 11.50 -3.73
C ILE A 251 -13.06 12.33 -3.00
N ALA A 252 -11.96 12.60 -3.68
CA ALA A 252 -10.90 13.47 -3.19
C ALA A 252 -10.95 14.82 -3.91
N LYS A 253 -10.87 15.92 -3.14
CA LYS A 253 -10.75 17.27 -3.69
C LYS A 253 -9.38 17.48 -4.34
N THR A 254 -8.33 17.00 -3.67
CA THR A 254 -6.95 17.06 -4.12
C THR A 254 -6.21 15.77 -3.80
N GLY A 255 -5.16 15.47 -4.58
CA GLY A 255 -4.34 14.29 -4.37
C GLY A 255 -2.90 14.49 -4.80
N LEU A 256 -1.95 14.06 -3.97
CA LEU A 256 -0.52 14.04 -4.27
C LEU A 256 -0.07 12.60 -4.46
N PHE A 257 0.24 12.21 -5.69
CA PHE A 257 0.80 10.89 -6.04
C PHE A 257 2.31 10.99 -6.21
N VAL A 258 3.04 10.58 -5.19
CA VAL A 258 4.52 10.74 -5.13
C VAL A 258 5.22 9.65 -5.94
N THR A 259 4.88 8.39 -5.67
CA THR A 259 5.35 7.21 -6.39
C THR A 259 4.35 6.07 -6.24
N LYS A 260 4.60 4.94 -6.91
CA LYS A 260 3.79 3.72 -6.76
C LYS A 260 3.59 3.37 -5.28
N LYS A 261 2.34 3.21 -4.85
CA LYS A 261 1.90 2.92 -3.47
C LYS A 261 2.26 3.99 -2.42
N ARG A 262 2.52 5.22 -2.84
CA ARG A 262 2.87 6.34 -1.95
C ARG A 262 2.14 7.60 -2.39
N TYR A 263 1.01 7.90 -1.74
CA TYR A 263 0.15 9.03 -2.05
C TYR A 263 -0.58 9.57 -0.81
N GLY A 264 -1.06 10.80 -0.93
CA GLY A 264 -1.96 11.45 0.02
C GLY A 264 -3.15 12.06 -0.69
N LEU A 265 -4.34 11.96 -0.10
CA LEU A 265 -5.60 12.47 -0.65
C LEU A 265 -6.33 13.29 0.41
N ARG A 266 -6.89 14.43 0.01
CA ARG A 266 -7.89 15.16 0.81
C ARG A 266 -9.27 14.68 0.41
N ILE A 267 -9.84 13.79 1.21
CA ILE A 267 -11.13 13.15 0.95
C ILE A 267 -12.25 14.06 1.46
N ILE A 268 -13.24 14.34 0.58
CA ILE A 268 -14.44 15.13 0.89
C ILE A 268 -15.70 14.29 0.94
N ASN A 269 -15.70 13.10 0.33
CA ASN A 269 -16.78 12.12 0.42
C ASN A 269 -16.21 10.71 0.59
N ASP A 270 -16.76 9.94 1.51
CA ASP A 270 -16.38 8.56 1.81
C ASP A 270 -17.65 7.69 1.83
N ALA A 271 -17.82 6.89 0.78
CA ALA A 271 -18.98 6.01 0.58
C ALA A 271 -20.33 6.73 0.76
N GLY A 272 -20.47 7.92 0.16
CA GLY A 272 -21.69 8.75 0.24
C GLY A 272 -21.76 9.68 1.46
N ARG A 273 -20.84 9.59 2.41
CA ARG A 273 -20.80 10.46 3.60
C ARG A 273 -19.86 11.64 3.38
N LYS A 274 -20.34 12.86 3.65
CA LYS A 274 -19.49 14.06 3.64
C LYS A 274 -18.45 13.96 4.76
N VAL A 275 -17.20 14.12 4.42
CA VAL A 275 -16.04 14.08 5.33
C VAL A 275 -15.04 15.19 4.94
N ASN A 276 -14.11 15.47 5.83
CA ASN A 276 -12.90 16.26 5.51
C ASN A 276 -11.73 15.61 6.22
N LYS A 277 -11.07 14.68 5.53
CA LYS A 277 -9.96 13.94 6.12
C LYS A 277 -8.83 13.75 5.12
N ILE A 278 -7.60 13.69 5.63
CA ILE A 278 -6.45 13.30 4.84
C ILE A 278 -6.27 11.79 4.95
N HIS A 279 -6.29 11.13 3.80
CA HIS A 279 -5.96 9.71 3.67
C HIS A 279 -4.57 9.56 3.09
N VAL A 280 -3.69 8.87 3.82
CA VAL A 280 -2.30 8.67 3.40
C VAL A 280 -2.00 7.21 3.24
N LYS A 281 -1.33 6.84 2.15
CA LYS A 281 -0.86 5.47 1.91
C LYS A 281 0.64 5.46 1.60
N GLY A 282 1.39 4.66 2.34
CA GLY A 282 2.81 4.38 2.10
C GLY A 282 3.79 5.53 2.32
N LEU A 283 3.34 6.74 2.65
CA LEU A 283 4.20 7.85 3.00
C LEU A 283 4.72 7.72 4.45
N ASP A 284 5.82 8.37 4.74
CA ASP A 284 6.47 8.27 6.05
C ASP A 284 5.68 8.94 7.18
N THR A 285 4.72 9.80 6.84
CA THR A 285 3.78 10.43 7.78
C THR A 285 2.92 9.44 8.58
N VAL A 286 2.71 8.21 8.07
CA VAL A 286 1.93 7.16 8.75
C VAL A 286 2.79 6.02 9.30
N ARG A 287 4.11 6.08 9.13
CA ARG A 287 5.01 5.02 9.59
C ARG A 287 5.28 5.13 11.09
N SER A 288 5.32 3.99 11.77
CA SER A 288 5.62 3.92 13.20
C SER A 288 7.12 4.05 13.54
N ASN A 289 8.00 3.84 12.55
CA ASN A 289 9.45 3.88 12.71
C ASN A 289 10.08 5.22 12.29
N PHE A 290 9.34 6.32 12.47
CA PHE A 290 9.78 7.65 12.09
C PHE A 290 9.64 8.61 13.27
N ALA A 291 10.64 9.49 13.49
CA ALA A 291 10.66 10.43 14.61
C ALA A 291 9.42 11.33 14.63
N VAL A 292 8.85 11.55 15.80
CA VAL A 292 7.58 12.29 15.97
C VAL A 292 7.67 13.69 15.37
N ALA A 293 8.70 14.45 15.71
CA ALA A 293 8.88 15.82 15.20
C ALA A 293 8.98 15.89 13.68
N MET A 294 9.69 14.94 13.07
CA MET A 294 9.83 14.85 11.62
C MET A 294 8.52 14.41 10.94
N LYS A 295 7.80 13.48 11.58
CA LYS A 295 6.49 13.02 11.12
C LYS A 295 5.48 14.15 11.11
N ASP A 296 5.45 14.97 12.16
CA ASP A 296 4.55 16.10 12.29
C ASP A 296 4.82 17.18 11.23
N LEU A 297 6.10 17.48 10.99
CA LEU A 297 6.49 18.42 9.92
C LEU A 297 6.05 17.89 8.55
N LEU A 298 6.36 16.64 8.22
CA LEU A 298 5.96 16.03 6.95
C LEU A 298 4.43 15.98 6.77
N SER A 299 3.70 15.73 7.85
CA SER A 299 2.24 15.71 7.82
C SER A 299 1.66 17.10 7.55
N LYS A 300 2.24 18.15 8.18
CA LYS A 300 1.85 19.53 7.93
C LYS A 300 2.18 19.97 6.50
N VAL A 301 3.36 19.63 5.99
CA VAL A 301 3.74 19.92 4.59
C VAL A 301 2.80 19.22 3.62
N LEU A 302 2.43 17.97 3.86
CA LEU A 302 1.45 17.25 3.03
C LEU A 302 0.07 17.92 3.08
N ASP A 303 -0.37 18.32 4.25
CA ASP A 303 -1.65 19.03 4.43
C ASP A 303 -1.66 20.37 3.68
N ASP A 304 -0.59 21.15 3.81
CA ASP A 304 -0.42 22.41 3.08
C ASP A 304 -0.45 22.20 1.55
N ILE A 305 0.26 21.19 1.03
CA ILE A 305 0.23 20.85 -0.41
C ILE A 305 -1.19 20.47 -0.85
N LEU A 306 -1.88 19.63 -0.09
CA LEU A 306 -3.25 19.21 -0.41
C LEU A 306 -4.29 20.34 -0.22
N ALA A 307 -3.93 21.42 0.48
CA ALA A 307 -4.72 22.64 0.63
C ALA A 307 -4.34 23.72 -0.39
N ASP A 308 -3.44 23.42 -1.32
CA ASP A 308 -2.94 24.36 -2.34
C ASP A 308 -2.28 25.62 -1.74
N VAL A 309 -1.59 25.43 -0.61
CA VAL A 309 -0.81 26.51 0.01
C VAL A 309 0.40 26.84 -0.87
N PRO A 310 0.71 28.12 -1.13
CA PRO A 310 1.86 28.51 -1.94
C PRO A 310 3.19 27.97 -1.41
N LYS A 311 4.09 27.58 -2.34
CA LYS A 311 5.41 26.99 -2.05
C LYS A 311 6.19 27.80 -1.02
N GLU A 312 6.17 29.13 -1.13
CA GLU A 312 6.92 30.06 -0.27
C GLU A 312 6.53 29.92 1.21
N LYS A 313 5.25 29.70 1.50
CA LYS A 313 4.77 29.47 2.88
C LYS A 313 5.18 28.10 3.41
N ILE A 314 5.23 27.11 2.54
CA ILE A 314 5.70 25.76 2.89
C ILE A 314 7.21 25.81 3.16
N ASP A 315 7.99 26.49 2.33
CA ASP A 315 9.42 26.69 2.53
C ASP A 315 9.72 27.44 3.83
N GLU A 316 8.93 28.46 4.16
CA GLU A 316 9.03 29.18 5.42
C GLU A 316 8.78 28.26 6.63
N ARG A 317 7.76 27.39 6.58
CA ARG A 317 7.48 26.39 7.61
C ARG A 317 8.65 25.44 7.81
N VAL A 318 9.21 24.90 6.72
CA VAL A 318 10.34 23.99 6.76
C VAL A 318 11.59 24.65 7.32
N SER A 319 11.87 25.89 6.88
CA SER A 319 13.00 26.70 7.37
C SER A 319 12.86 27.06 8.84
N LEU A 320 11.64 27.43 9.28
CA LEU A 320 11.35 27.71 10.69
C LEU A 320 11.57 26.45 11.57
N PHE A 321 11.11 25.29 11.13
CA PHE A 321 11.36 24.03 11.82
C PHE A 321 12.86 23.77 11.93
N LYS A 322 13.61 23.91 10.84
CA LYS A 322 15.07 23.67 10.82
C LYS A 322 15.81 24.59 11.80
N ARG A 323 15.41 25.85 11.90
CA ARG A 323 16.00 26.80 12.86
C ARG A 323 15.70 26.43 14.31
N ASN A 324 14.49 25.95 14.60
CA ASN A 324 14.01 25.72 15.97
C ASN A 324 14.20 24.29 16.47
N MET A 325 14.56 23.32 15.59
CA MET A 325 14.66 21.91 15.97
C MET A 325 15.69 21.63 17.06
N HIS A 326 16.67 22.48 17.23
CA HIS A 326 17.70 22.35 18.29
C HIS A 326 17.13 22.49 19.71
N ASN A 327 15.94 23.11 19.82
CA ASN A 327 15.22 23.26 21.09
C ASN A 327 14.31 22.06 21.40
N LEU A 328 14.17 21.12 20.45
CA LEU A 328 13.34 19.93 20.64
C LEU A 328 14.08 18.89 21.48
N SER A 329 13.33 18.19 22.32
CA SER A 329 13.90 17.12 23.12
C SER A 329 14.32 15.93 22.26
N TYR A 330 15.30 15.18 22.75
CA TYR A 330 15.79 14.00 22.05
C TYR A 330 14.69 12.93 21.88
N GLU A 331 13.71 12.86 22.76
CA GLU A 331 12.61 11.89 22.66
C GLU A 331 11.75 12.08 21.42
N VAL A 332 11.45 13.32 21.03
CA VAL A 332 10.65 13.61 19.83
C VAL A 332 11.46 13.59 18.54
N MET A 333 12.80 13.76 18.67
CA MET A 333 13.75 13.68 17.54
C MET A 333 14.21 12.26 17.26
N ALA A 334 14.07 11.31 18.18
CA ALA A 334 14.55 9.95 18.06
C ALA A 334 13.69 9.08 17.15
N ASN A 335 14.35 8.20 16.39
CA ASN A 335 13.68 7.24 15.51
C ASN A 335 13.34 5.95 16.29
N PRO A 336 12.06 5.56 16.40
CA PRO A 336 11.67 4.30 17.01
C PRO A 336 11.86 3.13 16.04
N ILE A 337 12.36 1.99 16.51
CA ILE A 337 12.54 0.78 15.70
C ILE A 337 12.65 -0.47 16.58
N GLY A 338 12.28 -1.64 16.05
CA GLY A 338 12.63 -2.94 16.64
C GLY A 338 13.97 -3.44 16.11
N VAL A 339 14.88 -3.82 17.01
CA VAL A 339 16.23 -4.27 16.64
C VAL A 339 16.22 -5.72 16.19
N LYS A 340 16.94 -6.02 15.10
CA LYS A 340 17.13 -7.40 14.61
C LYS A 340 18.58 -7.61 14.18
N GLY A 341 19.12 -8.79 14.46
CA GLY A 341 20.42 -9.22 13.96
C GLY A 341 21.61 -8.62 14.72
N ILE A 342 21.49 -8.24 15.99
CA ILE A 342 22.61 -7.70 16.81
C ILE A 342 23.80 -8.65 16.72
N GLY A 343 23.64 -9.95 17.03
CA GLY A 343 24.73 -10.93 17.00
C GLY A 343 25.42 -11.09 15.66
N LYS A 344 24.73 -10.82 14.54
CA LYS A 344 25.31 -10.84 13.20
C LYS A 344 26.37 -9.76 13.00
N TYR A 345 26.18 -8.61 13.62
CA TYR A 345 26.98 -7.41 13.39
C TYR A 345 27.99 -7.09 14.51
N ILE A 346 27.97 -7.80 15.63
CA ILE A 346 29.01 -7.67 16.66
C ILE A 346 30.34 -8.17 16.09
N SER A 347 31.40 -7.37 16.26
CA SER A 347 32.79 -7.80 15.98
C SER A 347 33.40 -8.38 17.26
N ARG A 348 34.13 -9.49 17.14
CA ARG A 348 34.80 -10.16 18.25
C ARG A 348 36.28 -9.74 18.39
N ASP A 349 36.78 -9.00 17.41
CA ASP A 349 38.22 -8.77 17.27
C ASP A 349 38.66 -7.38 17.74
N SER A 350 38.81 -7.12 18.98
CA SER A 350 39.80 -6.22 19.58
C SER A 350 39.53 -5.84 21.02
N GLU A 351 40.57 -5.65 21.80
CA GLU A 351 40.52 -5.46 23.24
C GLU A 351 40.28 -4.02 23.73
N THR A 352 40.14 -3.03 22.84
CA THR A 352 40.28 -1.62 23.28
C THR A 352 39.25 -0.60 22.81
N SER A 353 38.20 -0.92 22.07
CA SER A 353 37.22 0.09 21.66
C SER A 353 35.77 -0.26 22.02
N PHE A 354 35.01 0.75 22.47
CA PHE A 354 33.62 0.58 22.87
C PHE A 354 32.69 0.15 21.73
N ALA A 355 32.91 0.62 20.52
CA ALA A 355 32.01 0.40 19.40
C ALA A 355 32.58 -0.59 18.40
N LYS A 356 32.25 -1.88 18.56
CA LYS A 356 32.74 -2.93 17.64
C LYS A 356 31.59 -3.54 16.86
N TYR A 357 31.51 -3.18 15.61
CA TYR A 357 30.52 -3.72 14.68
C TYR A 357 31.11 -3.96 13.30
N LYS A 358 30.61 -5.00 12.63
CA LYS A 358 31.02 -5.36 11.28
C LYS A 358 30.58 -4.29 10.27
N LYS A 359 31.37 -4.16 9.18
CA LYS A 359 31.02 -3.30 8.04
C LYS A 359 29.60 -3.61 7.54
N GLY A 360 28.82 -2.57 7.24
CA GLY A 360 27.43 -2.71 6.75
C GLY A 360 26.37 -2.86 7.85
N ALA A 361 26.74 -2.78 9.12
CA ALA A 361 25.76 -2.76 10.22
C ALA A 361 24.81 -1.56 10.07
N PRO A 362 23.48 -1.76 10.11
CA PRO A 362 22.51 -0.67 10.13
C PRO A 362 22.71 0.25 11.32
N VAL A 363 22.46 1.56 11.16
CA VAL A 363 22.71 2.56 12.22
C VAL A 363 22.02 2.23 13.55
N HIS A 364 20.77 1.80 13.52
CA HIS A 364 20.04 1.42 14.73
C HIS A 364 20.62 0.18 15.42
N VAL A 365 21.26 -0.72 14.68
CA VAL A 365 21.98 -1.87 15.26
C VAL A 365 23.29 -1.41 15.88
N LYS A 366 24.03 -0.49 15.23
CA LYS A 366 25.19 0.16 15.82
C LYS A 366 24.81 0.87 17.13
N ALA A 367 23.74 1.64 17.10
CA ALA A 367 23.22 2.35 18.26
C ALA A 367 22.89 1.39 19.44
N ALA A 368 22.29 0.24 19.16
CA ALA A 368 22.01 -0.79 20.15
C ALA A 368 23.29 -1.45 20.71
N ILE A 369 24.29 -1.70 19.86
CA ILE A 369 25.58 -2.24 20.29
C ILE A 369 26.31 -1.23 21.17
N ASN A 370 26.28 0.07 20.82
CA ASN A 370 26.88 1.14 21.61
C ASN A 370 26.24 1.25 23.00
N TYR A 371 24.89 1.18 23.07
CA TYR A 371 24.17 1.10 24.34
C TYR A 371 24.66 -0.08 25.20
N ASN A 372 24.70 -1.28 24.62
CA ASN A 372 25.14 -2.48 25.33
C ASN A 372 26.59 -2.38 25.81
N SER A 373 27.46 -1.75 25.03
CA SER A 373 28.87 -1.52 25.41
C SER A 373 28.99 -0.60 26.61
N LEU A 374 28.15 0.44 26.72
CA LEU A 374 28.12 1.32 27.91
C LEU A 374 27.56 0.61 29.10
N ILE A 375 26.54 -0.23 28.97
CA ILE A 375 26.00 -1.05 30.04
C ILE A 375 27.10 -2.00 30.60
N ASP A 376 27.89 -2.60 29.71
CA ASP A 376 29.00 -3.44 30.16
C ASP A 376 30.10 -2.63 30.83
N HIS A 377 30.45 -1.48 30.30
CA HIS A 377 31.51 -0.64 30.82
C HIS A 377 31.19 -0.05 32.19
N TRP A 378 29.95 0.47 32.41
CA TRP A 378 29.60 1.13 33.64
C TRP A 378 29.01 0.23 34.74
N TYR A 379 28.38 -0.90 34.33
CA TYR A 379 27.56 -1.72 35.22
C TYR A 379 27.87 -3.21 35.13
N GLU A 380 28.95 -3.61 34.45
CA GLU A 380 29.30 -5.03 34.22
C GLU A 380 28.12 -5.89 33.76
N GLY A 381 27.12 -5.28 33.08
CA GLY A 381 25.93 -5.96 32.61
C GLY A 381 24.94 -6.42 33.66
N LYS A 382 25.12 -6.05 34.94
CA LYS A 382 24.33 -6.60 36.08
C LYS A 382 23.13 -5.75 36.50
N ARG A 383 23.17 -4.43 36.31
CA ARG A 383 22.13 -3.51 36.79
C ARG A 383 21.04 -3.19 35.80
N TYR A 384 21.37 -3.12 34.52
CA TYR A 384 20.46 -2.74 33.45
C TYR A 384 20.43 -3.80 32.37
N GLU A 385 19.23 -4.07 31.87
CA GLU A 385 19.03 -5.05 30.80
C GLU A 385 19.58 -4.54 29.48
N LYS A 386 20.37 -5.37 28.79
CA LYS A 386 20.91 -5.11 27.48
C LYS A 386 19.81 -5.17 26.40
N ILE A 387 19.99 -4.43 25.32
CA ILE A 387 19.16 -4.52 24.13
C ILE A 387 19.45 -5.84 23.42
N SER A 388 18.39 -6.62 23.17
CA SER A 388 18.42 -7.90 22.47
C SER A 388 17.59 -7.85 21.18
N ASN A 389 17.63 -8.94 20.38
CA ASN A 389 16.80 -9.05 19.19
C ASN A 389 15.31 -9.03 19.56
N GLY A 390 14.54 -8.16 18.90
CA GLY A 390 13.12 -7.95 19.17
C GLY A 390 12.84 -6.76 20.08
N THR A 391 13.84 -6.26 20.83
CA THR A 391 13.67 -5.08 21.69
C THR A 391 13.26 -3.87 20.86
N LYS A 392 12.20 -3.18 21.27
CA LYS A 392 11.82 -1.88 20.71
C LYS A 392 12.67 -0.80 21.36
N ILE A 393 13.37 -0.03 20.53
CA ILE A 393 14.23 1.07 20.94
C ILE A 393 13.86 2.36 20.23
N ARG A 394 14.37 3.46 20.76
CA ARG A 394 14.56 4.73 20.07
C ARG A 394 16.05 4.96 19.89
N TRP A 395 16.47 5.65 18.84
CA TRP A 395 17.87 5.93 18.59
C TRP A 395 18.06 7.31 17.97
N VAL A 396 19.23 7.90 18.24
CA VAL A 396 19.64 9.21 17.71
C VAL A 396 21.05 9.15 17.15
N TYR A 397 21.38 10.06 16.23
CA TYR A 397 22.75 10.39 15.88
C TYR A 397 23.37 11.26 16.98
N LEU A 398 24.68 11.09 17.19
CA LEU A 398 25.46 11.90 18.13
C LEU A 398 26.48 12.75 17.37
N LYS A 399 26.74 13.95 17.90
CA LYS A 399 27.92 14.76 17.62
C LYS A 399 29.16 14.07 18.19
N GLU A 400 30.34 14.62 17.92
CA GLU A 400 31.58 14.16 18.51
C GLU A 400 31.46 14.05 20.04
N ASN A 401 31.93 12.93 20.57
CA ASN A 401 31.86 12.59 22.01
C ASN A 401 33.04 11.71 22.41
N SER A 402 33.29 11.61 23.71
CA SER A 402 34.43 10.88 24.28
C SER A 402 34.48 9.38 23.98
N PHE A 403 33.35 8.79 23.57
CA PHE A 403 33.26 7.36 23.23
C PHE A 403 33.45 7.09 21.72
N GLY A 404 33.50 8.11 20.90
CA GLY A 404 33.57 7.99 19.45
C GLY A 404 32.32 7.37 18.80
N PHE A 405 31.15 7.48 19.42
CA PHE A 405 29.91 6.92 18.92
C PHE A 405 29.21 7.84 17.93
N ASP A 406 28.87 7.34 16.76
CA ASP A 406 28.06 8.05 15.78
C ASP A 406 26.55 8.08 16.09
N ALA A 407 26.08 7.10 16.87
CA ALA A 407 24.68 6.95 17.25
C ALA A 407 24.54 6.13 18.52
N ILE A 408 23.45 6.35 19.25
CA ILE A 408 23.14 5.59 20.45
C ILE A 408 21.65 5.27 20.51
N ALA A 409 21.32 4.12 21.10
CA ALA A 409 19.97 3.70 21.39
C ALA A 409 19.58 3.98 22.85
N PHE A 410 18.27 4.04 23.08
CA PHE A 410 17.68 4.04 24.41
C PHE A 410 16.29 3.39 24.39
N LYS A 411 15.84 2.89 25.54
CA LYS A 411 14.53 2.22 25.71
C LYS A 411 13.48 3.18 26.25
N GLY A 412 13.83 3.96 27.28
CA GLY A 412 12.94 4.91 27.93
C GLY A 412 13.57 5.59 29.13
N HIS A 413 12.71 6.06 30.06
CA HIS A 413 13.13 6.80 31.24
C HIS A 413 13.85 5.91 32.27
N GLU A 414 13.74 4.60 32.19
CA GLU A 414 14.38 3.63 33.06
C GLU A 414 15.83 3.32 32.65
N ASP A 415 16.31 3.91 31.57
CA ASP A 415 17.69 3.76 31.12
C ASP A 415 18.65 4.49 32.08
N PRO A 416 19.94 4.09 32.10
CA PRO A 416 20.97 4.76 32.92
C PRO A 416 20.97 6.27 32.68
N ARG A 417 21.02 7.04 33.74
CA ARG A 417 21.05 8.50 33.65
C ARG A 417 22.21 9.01 32.80
N GLU A 418 23.36 8.37 32.90
CA GLU A 418 24.56 8.69 32.13
C GLU A 418 24.35 8.57 30.62
N ILE A 419 23.56 7.56 30.15
CA ILE A 419 23.19 7.42 28.73
C ILE A 419 22.24 8.54 28.32
N LEU A 420 21.24 8.86 29.15
CA LEU A 420 20.29 9.93 28.86
C LEU A 420 20.97 11.30 28.82
N GLU A 421 21.92 11.55 29.70
CA GLU A 421 22.76 12.77 29.70
C GLU A 421 23.69 12.83 28.50
N LEU A 422 24.33 11.71 28.10
CA LEU A 422 25.11 11.62 26.87
C LEU A 422 24.27 12.00 25.65
N ILE A 423 23.05 11.45 25.53
CA ILE A 423 22.14 11.77 24.45
C ILE A 423 21.78 13.25 24.45
N LYS A 424 21.36 13.78 25.61
CA LYS A 424 20.92 15.17 25.76
C LYS A 424 22.01 16.17 25.34
N ASN A 425 23.26 15.88 25.72
CA ASN A 425 24.39 16.77 25.48
C ASN A 425 24.98 16.66 24.08
N HIS A 426 24.83 15.50 23.42
CA HIS A 426 25.53 15.22 22.15
C HIS A 426 24.61 14.89 20.99
N ILE A 427 23.28 14.95 21.13
CA ILE A 427 22.37 14.71 19.98
C ILE A 427 22.71 15.62 18.80
N ASP A 428 22.85 15.03 17.62
CA ASP A 428 23.06 15.75 16.36
C ASP A 428 21.72 15.99 15.65
N HIS A 429 21.05 17.09 16.01
CA HIS A 429 19.77 17.48 15.41
C HIS A 429 19.88 17.70 13.89
N ASN A 430 20.99 18.26 13.41
CA ASN A 430 21.20 18.48 11.98
C ASN A 430 21.26 17.15 11.23
N LYS A 431 22.08 16.22 11.68
CA LYS A 431 22.20 14.90 11.08
C LYS A 431 20.90 14.10 11.17
N MET A 432 20.16 14.21 12.29
CA MET A 432 18.81 13.66 12.43
C MET A 432 17.88 14.20 11.35
N TYR A 433 17.84 15.52 11.17
CA TYR A 433 17.01 16.18 10.15
C TYR A 433 17.42 15.78 8.72
N GLU A 434 18.68 15.89 8.36
CA GLU A 434 19.17 15.60 7.02
C GLU A 434 18.90 14.18 6.59
N GLN A 435 19.20 13.21 7.46
CA GLN A 435 18.97 11.79 7.15
C GLN A 435 17.48 11.41 7.09
N ALA A 436 16.65 12.05 7.89
CA ALA A 436 15.22 11.79 7.93
C ALA A 436 14.45 12.54 6.84
N MET A 437 14.71 13.83 6.64
CA MET A 437 13.81 14.74 5.91
C MET A 437 14.24 15.03 4.48
N SER A 438 15.54 15.14 4.21
CA SER A 438 16.04 15.60 2.91
C SER A 438 15.45 14.82 1.72
N LYS A 439 15.53 13.48 1.76
CA LYS A 439 14.96 12.63 0.69
C LYS A 439 13.42 12.65 0.64
N LYS A 440 12.77 12.83 1.79
CA LYS A 440 11.30 12.74 1.89
C LYS A 440 10.62 14.02 1.45
N LEU A 441 11.14 15.17 1.87
CA LEU A 441 10.74 16.46 1.33
C LEU A 441 11.05 16.54 -0.16
N GLY A 442 12.25 16.14 -0.57
CA GLY A 442 12.64 16.11 -1.98
C GLY A 442 11.68 15.31 -2.87
N MET A 443 11.09 14.23 -2.36
CA MET A 443 10.05 13.48 -3.10
C MET A 443 8.75 14.29 -3.26
N PHE A 444 8.30 15.01 -2.23
CA PHE A 444 7.11 15.87 -2.32
C PHE A 444 7.34 17.02 -3.31
N TYR A 445 8.49 17.71 -3.18
CA TYR A 445 8.86 18.81 -4.06
C TYR A 445 9.00 18.35 -5.52
N LYS A 446 9.59 17.18 -5.76
CA LYS A 446 9.68 16.58 -7.09
C LYS A 446 8.29 16.27 -7.67
N ALA A 447 7.37 15.72 -6.86
CA ALA A 447 6.01 15.44 -7.31
C ALA A 447 5.20 16.68 -7.63
N MET A 448 5.53 17.80 -6.98
CA MET A 448 4.96 19.14 -7.26
C MET A 448 5.71 19.91 -8.36
N HIS A 449 6.75 19.34 -8.97
CA HIS A 449 7.65 20.03 -9.91
C HIS A 449 8.29 21.28 -9.34
N TRP A 450 8.50 21.33 -8.03
CA TRP A 450 9.18 22.44 -7.35
C TRP A 450 10.69 22.20 -7.31
N GLY A 451 11.49 23.29 -7.32
CA GLY A 451 12.90 23.24 -6.91
C GLY A 451 13.05 22.87 -5.44
N GLY A 452 14.29 22.85 -4.93
CA GLY A 452 14.57 22.61 -3.51
C GLY A 452 13.90 23.61 -2.58
N VAL A 453 14.00 23.39 -1.26
CA VAL A 453 13.56 24.35 -0.25
C VAL A 453 14.38 25.64 -0.38
N GLU A 454 13.72 26.76 -0.59
CA GLU A 454 14.34 28.08 -0.65
C GLU A 454 14.38 28.70 0.74
N ASP A 455 15.58 28.91 1.28
CA ASP A 455 15.76 29.64 2.51
C ASP A 455 15.99 31.14 2.17
N LYS A 456 15.00 31.99 2.44
CA LYS A 456 15.07 33.42 2.16
C LYS A 456 16.25 34.13 2.83
N THR A 457 16.79 33.55 3.91
CA THR A 457 18.00 34.06 4.57
C THR A 457 19.25 33.87 3.74
N THR A 458 19.31 32.82 2.88
CA THR A 458 20.46 32.55 2.01
C THR A 458 20.43 33.41 0.73
N SER A 459 19.24 33.87 0.32
CA SER A 459 19.11 34.70 -0.89
C SER A 459 19.55 36.16 -0.66
N MET A 460 19.44 36.68 0.56
CA MET A 460 19.95 38.05 0.88
C MET A 460 21.47 38.14 0.90
N ASN A 461 22.18 37.04 1.23
CA ASN A 461 23.65 37.02 1.19
C ASN A 461 24.25 36.92 -0.23
N ARG A 462 23.43 36.90 -1.28
CA ARG A 462 23.88 36.94 -2.68
C ARG A 462 23.88 38.37 -3.25
N PHE A 463 23.46 39.37 -2.47
CA PHE A 463 23.42 40.75 -2.84
C PHE A 463 24.39 41.66 -2.06
N PHE A 464 25.29 41.05 -1.26
CA PHE A 464 26.40 41.73 -0.61
C PHE A 464 27.74 41.11 -1.00
#